data_afaa1c66bfb9223162d6baef2f90c2fa
#
_entry.id   afaa1c66bfb9223162d6baef2f90c2fa
#
_cell.length_a   1.000
_cell.length_b   1.000
_cell.length_c   1.000
_cell.angle_alpha   90.00
_cell.angle_beta   90.00
_cell.angle_gamma   90.00
#
_symmetry.space_group_name_H-M   'P 1'
#
loop_
_entity.id
_entity.type
_entity.pdbx_description
1 polymer ?
#
loop_
_entity_poly.entity_id
_entity_poly.type
_entity_poly.pdbx_seq_one_letter_code
_entity_poly.pdbx_strand_id
1 'polypeptide(L)'
;MKKLSLIATFFVFCLFEMPAHGQQIDAAFGFGTLSSAAGKTSGGLLFPTAGGGGYPSFSADFLLVHRLGVEGEIYWRAKQNLYGGAEPYRPIFYAFNAIWAPKVTKSVTAEVLAGIGGEDLRFYGGLNYNPFAGYTNYTSSNHFMGDVGGGIRAYVWRNAFVRPEVRLYLIRNNVEFSSNYAARYSVSLGYSFGGR
;
A
#
# COMPACT_ATOMS: atom_id res chain seq x y z
N MET A 1 2.90 11.79 -27.62
CA MET A 1 3.95 11.16 -26.78
C MET A 1 5.06 12.13 -26.34
N LYS A 2 5.60 13.04 -27.18
CA LYS A 2 6.69 13.97 -26.80
C LYS A 2 6.34 14.98 -25.68
N LYS A 3 5.07 15.43 -25.56
CA LYS A 3 4.63 16.37 -24.51
C LYS A 3 4.54 15.76 -23.11
N LEU A 4 4.21 14.45 -23.00
CA LEU A 4 4.14 13.74 -21.73
C LEU A 4 5.55 13.50 -21.15
N SER A 5 6.53 13.22 -22.01
CA SER A 5 7.94 13.07 -21.62
C SER A 5 8.53 14.38 -21.06
N LEU A 6 8.16 15.53 -21.65
CA LEU A 6 8.65 16.84 -21.19
C LEU A 6 8.12 17.20 -19.79
N ILE A 7 6.85 16.88 -19.51
CA ILE A 7 6.22 17.13 -18.21
C ILE A 7 6.84 16.23 -17.14
N ALA A 8 7.07 14.94 -17.45
CA ALA A 8 7.72 14.02 -16.53
C ALA A 8 9.18 14.45 -16.22
N THR A 9 9.92 14.90 -17.23
CA THR A 9 11.30 15.39 -17.05
C THR A 9 11.32 16.70 -16.23
N PHE A 10 10.38 17.61 -16.45
CA PHE A 10 10.26 18.84 -15.67
C PHE A 10 9.93 18.56 -14.20
N PHE A 11 9.02 17.60 -13.93
CA PHE A 11 8.67 17.20 -12.57
C PHE A 11 9.85 16.55 -11.83
N VAL A 12 10.65 15.72 -12.51
CA VAL A 12 11.87 15.12 -11.97
C VAL A 12 12.92 16.21 -11.68
N PHE A 13 13.08 17.21 -12.56
CA PHE A 13 14.06 18.29 -12.37
C PHE A 13 13.68 19.21 -11.18
N CYS A 14 12.39 19.54 -11.01
CA CYS A 14 11.93 20.33 -9.87
C CYS A 14 12.14 19.65 -8.51
N LEU A 15 12.23 18.32 -8.46
CA LEU A 15 12.52 17.60 -7.23
C LEU A 15 13.99 17.71 -6.79
N PHE A 16 14.92 18.08 -7.68
CA PHE A 16 16.35 18.17 -7.37
C PHE A 16 16.83 19.57 -6.96
N GLU A 17 16.05 20.62 -7.21
CA GLU A 17 16.49 22.02 -6.95
C GLU A 17 15.97 22.60 -5.63
N MET A 18 15.27 21.84 -4.79
CA MET A 18 14.82 22.37 -3.49
C MET A 18 15.97 22.34 -2.46
N PRO A 19 16.30 23.45 -1.81
CA PRO A 19 17.36 23.48 -0.80
C PRO A 19 17.04 22.49 0.33
N ALA A 20 17.95 21.55 0.54
CA ALA A 20 17.80 20.33 1.36
C ALA A 20 17.74 20.58 2.89
N HIS A 21 17.27 21.70 3.36
CA HIS A 21 17.11 21.96 4.78
C HIS A 21 15.76 21.47 5.30
N GLY A 22 15.73 20.22 5.79
CA GLY A 22 14.57 19.65 6.49
C GLY A 22 13.77 18.62 5.70
N GLN A 23 14.14 18.32 4.46
CA GLN A 23 13.47 17.29 3.66
C GLN A 23 14.10 15.91 3.91
N GLN A 24 13.26 14.90 4.05
CA GLN A 24 13.67 13.51 4.23
C GLN A 24 12.90 12.66 3.23
N ILE A 25 13.61 11.80 2.51
CA ILE A 25 13.01 10.79 1.64
C ILE A 25 13.31 9.44 2.26
N ASP A 26 12.29 8.62 2.40
CA ASP A 26 12.43 7.27 2.93
C ASP A 26 11.95 6.27 1.90
N ALA A 27 12.63 5.14 1.83
CA ALA A 27 12.17 3.99 1.07
C ALA A 27 12.16 2.77 1.98
N ALA A 28 11.09 1.98 1.92
CA ALA A 28 10.95 0.80 2.74
C ALA A 28 10.37 -0.37 1.97
N PHE A 29 10.85 -1.56 2.30
CA PHE A 29 10.29 -2.83 1.85
C PHE A 29 9.75 -3.58 3.07
N GLY A 30 8.52 -4.05 2.98
CA GLY A 30 7.82 -4.67 4.08
C GLY A 30 7.20 -6.00 3.74
N PHE A 31 6.75 -6.66 4.80
CA PHE A 31 5.96 -7.86 4.72
C PHE A 31 4.91 -7.84 5.81
N GLY A 32 3.69 -8.26 5.49
CA GLY A 32 2.59 -8.25 6.43
C GLY A 32 1.53 -9.30 6.14
N THR A 33 0.46 -9.22 6.88
CA THR A 33 -0.74 -10.03 6.67
C THR A 33 -1.99 -9.16 6.76
N LEU A 34 -3.04 -9.57 6.08
CA LEU A 34 -4.32 -8.89 6.09
C LEU A 34 -5.33 -9.69 6.94
N SER A 35 -6.09 -9.00 7.76
CA SER A 35 -7.23 -9.54 8.51
C SER A 35 -8.50 -8.87 8.00
N SER A 36 -9.50 -9.64 7.61
CA SER A 36 -10.81 -9.16 7.18
C SER A 36 -11.87 -10.12 7.67
N ALA A 37 -13.02 -9.60 8.07
CA ALA A 37 -14.10 -10.43 8.58
C ALA A 37 -14.66 -11.34 7.47
N ALA A 38 -14.93 -12.58 7.82
CA ALA A 38 -15.64 -13.53 6.95
C ALA A 38 -17.12 -13.55 7.33
N GLY A 39 -17.99 -13.32 6.35
CA GLY A 39 -19.43 -13.52 6.49
C GLY A 39 -19.82 -14.99 6.29
N LYS A 40 -21.01 -15.36 6.77
CA LYS A 40 -21.61 -16.67 6.52
C LYS A 40 -22.90 -16.50 5.73
N THR A 41 -23.14 -17.39 4.78
CA THR A 41 -24.45 -17.50 4.15
C THR A 41 -25.45 -18.16 5.11
N SER A 42 -26.74 -18.06 4.80
CA SER A 42 -27.79 -18.79 5.51
C SER A 42 -27.61 -20.31 5.47
N GLY A 43 -26.86 -20.84 4.50
CA GLY A 43 -26.45 -22.24 4.39
C GLY A 43 -25.16 -22.61 5.14
N GLY A 44 -24.57 -21.69 5.90
CA GLY A 44 -23.32 -21.92 6.64
C GLY A 44 -22.04 -21.89 5.82
N LEU A 45 -22.11 -21.60 4.52
CA LEU A 45 -20.93 -21.42 3.68
C LEU A 45 -20.24 -20.09 4.04
N LEU A 46 -18.92 -20.15 4.15
CA LEU A 46 -18.10 -18.94 4.35
C LEU A 46 -17.99 -18.17 3.03
N PHE A 47 -18.32 -16.90 3.06
CA PHE A 47 -17.99 -16.02 1.95
C PHE A 47 -16.48 -15.85 1.85
N PRO A 48 -15.92 -15.70 0.63
CA PRO A 48 -14.53 -15.33 0.45
C PRO A 48 -14.17 -14.06 1.21
N THR A 49 -12.93 -13.98 1.68
CA THR A 49 -12.39 -12.82 2.37
C THR A 49 -11.02 -12.49 1.80
N ALA A 50 -10.68 -11.19 1.76
CA ALA A 50 -9.35 -10.73 1.41
C ALA A 50 -8.29 -11.11 2.46
N GLY A 51 -8.72 -11.52 3.66
CA GLY A 51 -7.85 -11.83 4.78
C GLY A 51 -6.94 -13.02 4.57
N GLY A 52 -5.92 -13.10 5.40
CA GLY A 52 -4.89 -14.15 5.40
C GLY A 52 -3.88 -14.01 4.27
N GLY A 53 -2.84 -14.83 4.33
CA GLY A 53 -1.73 -14.81 3.39
C GLY A 53 -0.66 -13.78 3.73
N GLY A 54 0.44 -13.84 2.98
CA GLY A 54 1.57 -12.92 3.08
C GLY A 54 1.48 -11.81 2.05
N TYR A 55 1.74 -10.59 2.47
CA TYR A 55 1.68 -9.38 1.64
C TYR A 55 3.02 -8.66 1.69
N PRO A 56 3.90 -8.84 0.70
CA PRO A 56 5.03 -7.95 0.49
C PRO A 56 4.53 -6.54 0.15
N SER A 57 5.27 -5.53 0.57
CA SER A 57 4.95 -4.12 0.30
C SER A 57 6.21 -3.33 -0.04
N PHE A 58 6.03 -2.27 -0.79
CA PHE A 58 7.02 -1.24 -1.02
C PHE A 58 6.38 0.12 -0.75
N SER A 59 7.05 0.97 0.01
CA SER A 59 6.64 2.35 0.24
C SER A 59 7.77 3.33 0.02
N ALA A 60 7.40 4.53 -0.39
CA ALA A 60 8.27 5.68 -0.48
C ALA A 60 7.59 6.88 0.19
N ASP A 61 8.31 7.52 1.11
CA ASP A 61 7.79 8.64 1.89
C ASP A 61 8.61 9.89 1.59
N PHE A 62 7.94 11.00 1.48
CA PHE A 62 8.55 12.31 1.32
C PHE A 62 8.09 13.21 2.47
N LEU A 63 8.97 13.41 3.46
CA LEU A 63 8.72 14.24 4.62
C LEU A 63 9.22 15.66 4.38
N LEU A 64 8.32 16.60 4.59
CA LEU A 64 8.55 18.04 4.49
C LEU A 64 8.88 18.65 5.86
N VAL A 65 8.61 19.92 5.99
CA VAL A 65 8.76 20.68 7.22
C VAL A 65 7.84 20.12 8.32
N HIS A 66 8.29 20.14 9.57
CA HIS A 66 7.56 19.67 10.75
C HIS A 66 7.15 18.19 10.71
N ARG A 67 7.86 17.38 9.92
CA ARG A 67 7.59 15.93 9.81
C ARG A 67 6.23 15.58 9.21
N LEU A 68 5.61 16.50 8.54
CA LEU A 68 4.47 16.25 7.68
C LEU A 68 4.97 15.88 6.29
N GLY A 69 4.28 15.00 5.62
CA GLY A 69 4.67 14.57 4.29
C GLY A 69 3.60 13.75 3.59
N VAL A 70 4.04 13.07 2.54
CA VAL A 70 3.23 12.16 1.76
C VAL A 70 3.93 10.81 1.64
N GLU A 71 3.14 9.76 1.56
CA GLU A 71 3.60 8.40 1.33
C GLU A 71 2.88 7.82 0.11
N GLY A 72 3.62 7.13 -0.74
CA GLY A 72 3.07 6.22 -1.73
C GLY A 72 3.40 4.79 -1.37
N GLU A 73 2.40 3.90 -1.37
CA GLU A 73 2.59 2.51 -1.07
C GLU A 73 1.89 1.60 -2.08
N ILE A 74 2.53 0.46 -2.37
CA ILE A 74 1.94 -0.67 -3.07
C ILE A 74 2.19 -1.94 -2.26
N TYR A 75 1.16 -2.79 -2.14
CA TYR A 75 1.30 -4.12 -1.56
C TYR A 75 0.39 -5.12 -2.27
N TRP A 76 0.78 -6.36 -2.27
CA TRP A 76 0.07 -7.40 -2.99
C TRP A 76 0.17 -8.74 -2.27
N ARG A 77 -0.76 -9.62 -2.53
CA ARG A 77 -0.69 -10.99 -2.00
C ARG A 77 0.42 -11.77 -2.73
N ALA A 78 1.37 -12.32 -1.99
CA ALA A 78 2.52 -13.02 -2.56
C ALA A 78 2.10 -14.25 -3.38
N LYS A 79 1.21 -15.07 -2.83
CA LYS A 79 0.65 -16.26 -3.51
C LYS A 79 -0.80 -16.01 -3.89
N GLN A 80 -1.22 -16.47 -5.06
CA GLN A 80 -2.63 -16.52 -5.42
C GLN A 80 -3.40 -17.34 -4.40
N ASN A 81 -4.66 -16.99 -4.17
CA ASN A 81 -5.62 -17.76 -3.40
C ASN A 81 -6.75 -18.22 -4.31
N LEU A 82 -7.59 -19.13 -3.85
CA LEU A 82 -8.75 -19.58 -4.59
C LEU A 82 -10.01 -18.82 -4.11
N TYR A 83 -10.66 -18.14 -5.04
CA TYR A 83 -11.97 -17.53 -4.84
C TYR A 83 -13.05 -18.60 -4.99
N GLY A 84 -13.91 -18.75 -4.00
CA GLY A 84 -14.91 -19.80 -4.01
C GLY A 84 -14.35 -21.23 -4.12
N GLY A 85 -13.07 -21.42 -3.83
CA GLY A 85 -12.41 -22.71 -3.94
C GLY A 85 -11.97 -23.13 -5.36
N ALA A 86 -12.26 -22.32 -6.38
CA ALA A 86 -12.03 -22.70 -7.78
C ALA A 86 -11.18 -21.71 -8.57
N GLU A 87 -11.43 -20.42 -8.45
CA GLU A 87 -10.82 -19.41 -9.30
C GLU A 87 -9.60 -18.76 -8.62
N PRO A 88 -8.38 -18.87 -9.20
CA PRO A 88 -7.21 -18.22 -8.65
C PRO A 88 -7.36 -16.70 -8.69
N TYR A 89 -7.08 -16.02 -7.56
CA TYR A 89 -7.12 -14.57 -7.50
C TYR A 89 -5.93 -13.99 -6.73
N ARG A 90 -5.63 -12.72 -6.99
CA ARG A 90 -4.60 -11.95 -6.29
C ARG A 90 -5.08 -10.51 -6.08
N PRO A 91 -5.25 -10.06 -4.84
CA PRO A 91 -5.46 -8.65 -4.55
C PRO A 91 -4.13 -7.90 -4.62
N ILE A 92 -4.19 -6.70 -5.21
CA ILE A 92 -3.12 -5.71 -5.27
C ILE A 92 -3.72 -4.43 -4.74
N PHE A 93 -3.02 -3.79 -3.83
CA PHE A 93 -3.47 -2.54 -3.20
C PHE A 93 -2.43 -1.46 -3.48
N TYR A 94 -2.90 -0.24 -3.68
CA TYR A 94 -2.07 0.94 -3.79
C TYR A 94 -2.71 2.08 -3.01
N ALA A 95 -1.90 2.85 -2.31
CA ALA A 95 -2.35 3.95 -1.47
C ALA A 95 -1.46 5.17 -1.62
N PHE A 96 -2.07 6.34 -1.46
CA PHE A 96 -1.41 7.62 -1.37
C PHE A 96 -1.89 8.32 -0.11
N ASN A 97 -0.97 8.56 0.82
CA ASN A 97 -1.26 8.96 2.19
C ASN A 97 -0.63 10.30 2.54
N ALA A 98 -1.33 11.09 3.33
CA ALA A 98 -0.71 12.09 4.16
C ALA A 98 -0.09 11.39 5.38
N ILE A 99 1.13 11.76 5.75
CA ILE A 99 1.86 11.17 6.86
C ILE A 99 2.34 12.27 7.81
N TRP A 100 2.22 12.01 9.10
CA TRP A 100 2.83 12.80 10.16
C TRP A 100 3.72 11.88 11.00
N ALA A 101 5.00 12.23 11.07
CA ALA A 101 6.04 11.39 11.66
C ALA A 101 6.82 12.13 12.76
N PRO A 102 6.20 12.45 13.93
CA PRO A 102 6.85 13.15 15.04
C PRO A 102 7.96 12.30 15.66
N LYS A 103 9.08 12.94 15.99
CA LYS A 103 10.16 12.30 16.75
C LYS A 103 9.73 12.11 18.21
N VAL A 104 9.80 10.88 18.69
CA VAL A 104 9.57 10.54 20.09
C VAL A 104 10.89 10.55 20.86
N THR A 105 11.94 10.00 20.26
CA THR A 105 13.31 10.01 20.78
C THR A 105 14.32 10.25 19.65
N LYS A 106 15.62 10.26 19.98
CA LYS A 106 16.68 10.34 18.96
C LYS A 106 16.67 9.19 17.95
N SER A 107 16.14 8.02 18.33
CA SER A 107 16.14 6.80 17.51
C SER A 107 14.73 6.28 17.21
N VAL A 108 13.68 6.94 17.69
CA VAL A 108 12.30 6.49 17.51
C VAL A 108 11.43 7.64 17.01
N THR A 109 10.70 7.37 15.94
CA THR A 109 9.71 8.27 15.35
C THR A 109 8.37 7.54 15.35
N ALA A 110 7.32 8.15 15.87
CA ALA A 110 5.97 7.65 15.70
C ALA A 110 5.44 8.06 14.33
N GLU A 111 4.47 7.34 13.80
CA GLU A 111 3.82 7.67 12.54
C GLU A 111 2.31 7.58 12.67
N VAL A 112 1.62 8.52 12.07
CA VAL A 112 0.20 8.48 11.81
C VAL A 112 -0.01 8.82 10.34
N LEU A 113 -0.87 8.08 9.68
CA LEU A 113 -1.14 8.28 8.27
C LEU A 113 -2.64 8.12 7.98
N ALA A 114 -3.08 8.81 6.97
CA ALA A 114 -4.43 8.69 6.42
C ALA A 114 -4.40 9.04 4.94
N GLY A 115 -5.18 8.31 4.14
CA GLY A 115 -5.16 8.53 2.71
C GLY A 115 -6.25 7.82 1.94
N ILE A 116 -6.01 7.76 0.65
CA ILE A 116 -6.90 7.15 -0.34
C ILE A 116 -6.10 6.27 -1.28
N GLY A 117 -6.77 5.28 -1.84
CA GLY A 117 -6.14 4.36 -2.76
C GLY A 117 -7.13 3.49 -3.48
N GLY A 118 -6.67 2.32 -3.88
CA GLY A 118 -7.52 1.33 -4.53
C GLY A 118 -7.06 -0.09 -4.27
N GLU A 119 -8.02 -1.00 -4.42
CA GLU A 119 -7.84 -2.43 -4.48
C GLU A 119 -8.08 -2.89 -5.92
N ASP A 120 -7.13 -3.59 -6.53
CA ASP A 120 -7.25 -4.27 -7.83
C ASP A 120 -7.28 -5.78 -7.57
N LEU A 121 -8.45 -6.38 -7.70
CA LEU A 121 -8.63 -7.82 -7.57
C LEU A 121 -8.47 -8.47 -8.93
N ARG A 122 -7.38 -9.21 -9.11
CA ARG A 122 -7.11 -9.95 -10.35
C ARG A 122 -7.54 -11.39 -10.22
N PHE A 123 -8.50 -11.79 -11.05
CA PHE A 123 -8.98 -13.15 -11.20
C PHE A 123 -8.33 -13.78 -12.43
N TYR A 124 -7.65 -14.91 -12.24
CA TYR A 124 -6.88 -15.57 -13.30
C TYR A 124 -7.68 -16.74 -13.87
N GLY A 125 -8.22 -16.54 -15.08
CA GLY A 125 -9.00 -17.57 -15.76
C GLY A 125 -9.22 -17.21 -17.23
N GLY A 126 -8.58 -17.91 -18.15
CA GLY A 126 -8.73 -17.70 -19.58
C GLY A 126 -8.06 -16.43 -20.13
N LEU A 127 -8.08 -16.30 -21.45
CA LEU A 127 -7.58 -15.12 -22.16
C LEU A 127 -8.71 -14.08 -22.28
N ASN A 128 -8.47 -12.88 -21.75
CA ASN A 128 -9.37 -11.74 -21.86
C ASN A 128 -8.73 -10.66 -22.72
N TYR A 129 -9.53 -10.01 -23.59
CA TYR A 129 -9.08 -8.87 -24.37
C TYR A 129 -9.38 -7.57 -23.61
N ASN A 130 -8.33 -6.79 -23.39
CA ASN A 130 -8.44 -5.45 -22.82
C ASN A 130 -8.01 -4.42 -23.88
N PRO A 131 -8.84 -3.40 -24.23
CA PRO A 131 -8.51 -2.42 -25.25
C PRO A 131 -7.23 -1.63 -25.00
N PHE A 132 -6.82 -1.49 -23.74
CA PHE A 132 -5.63 -0.72 -23.35
C PHE A 132 -4.39 -1.59 -23.10
N ALA A 133 -4.56 -2.87 -22.75
CA ALA A 133 -3.47 -3.79 -22.40
C ALA A 133 -3.32 -4.97 -23.36
N GLY A 134 -4.22 -5.12 -24.35
CA GLY A 134 -4.24 -6.26 -25.26
C GLY A 134 -4.81 -7.52 -24.60
N TYR A 135 -4.30 -8.70 -24.96
CA TYR A 135 -4.72 -9.95 -24.35
C TYR A 135 -4.08 -10.11 -22.98
N THR A 136 -4.91 -10.34 -21.97
CA THR A 136 -4.51 -10.62 -20.59
C THR A 136 -5.05 -11.98 -20.14
N ASN A 137 -4.36 -12.63 -19.23
CA ASN A 137 -4.80 -13.88 -18.61
C ASN A 137 -5.55 -13.65 -17.28
N TYR A 138 -6.02 -12.43 -17.05
CA TYR A 138 -6.80 -12.07 -15.87
C TYR A 138 -7.89 -11.05 -16.19
N THR A 139 -8.91 -11.03 -15.35
CA THR A 139 -9.94 -9.97 -15.27
C THR A 139 -9.71 -9.21 -13.97
N SER A 140 -9.83 -7.88 -14.01
CA SER A 140 -9.67 -7.02 -12.84
C SER A 140 -11.00 -6.47 -12.36
N SER A 141 -11.22 -6.49 -11.04
CA SER A 141 -12.23 -5.70 -10.34
C SER A 141 -11.54 -4.65 -9.49
N ASN A 142 -11.92 -3.38 -9.66
CA ASN A 142 -11.25 -2.24 -9.03
C ASN A 142 -12.18 -1.55 -8.04
N HIS A 143 -11.71 -1.35 -6.82
CA HIS A 143 -12.46 -0.71 -5.74
C HIS A 143 -11.70 0.48 -5.20
N PHE A 144 -12.41 1.58 -4.95
CA PHE A 144 -11.87 2.70 -4.22
C PHE A 144 -11.68 2.34 -2.75
N MET A 145 -10.56 2.79 -2.17
CA MET A 145 -10.19 2.50 -0.80
C MET A 145 -9.77 3.77 -0.08
N GLY A 146 -10.23 3.94 1.16
CA GLY A 146 -9.65 4.84 2.13
C GLY A 146 -8.85 4.07 3.15
N ASP A 147 -7.78 4.66 3.71
CA ASP A 147 -7.01 4.03 4.76
C ASP A 147 -6.59 5.01 5.85
N VAL A 148 -6.42 4.46 7.05
CA VAL A 148 -5.86 5.14 8.21
C VAL A 148 -4.98 4.16 8.96
N GLY A 149 -3.85 4.63 9.43
CA GLY A 149 -2.91 3.76 10.12
C GLY A 149 -1.92 4.48 10.99
N GLY A 150 -1.07 3.69 11.62
CA GLY A 150 0.03 4.20 12.40
C GLY A 150 1.09 3.15 12.63
N GLY A 151 2.28 3.64 12.93
CA GLY A 151 3.46 2.80 13.12
C GLY A 151 4.51 3.48 13.96
N ILE A 152 5.63 2.80 14.07
CA ILE A 152 6.81 3.31 14.77
C ILE A 152 8.02 3.03 13.89
N ARG A 153 8.83 4.05 13.60
CA ARG A 153 10.16 3.87 13.01
C ARG A 153 11.20 3.78 14.11
N ALA A 154 11.79 2.62 14.27
CA ALA A 154 12.93 2.41 15.14
C ALA A 154 14.21 2.39 14.30
N TYR A 155 15.04 3.43 14.42
CA TYR A 155 16.32 3.51 13.72
C TYR A 155 17.33 2.62 14.41
N VAL A 156 17.71 1.54 13.74
CA VAL A 156 18.61 0.51 14.28
C VAL A 156 20.08 0.77 13.92
N TRP A 157 20.32 1.44 12.80
CA TRP A 157 21.67 1.81 12.36
C TRP A 157 21.64 3.04 11.47
N ARG A 158 22.29 4.14 11.93
CA ARG A 158 22.30 5.42 11.19
C ARG A 158 20.93 5.76 10.64
N ASN A 159 20.73 5.60 9.33
CA ASN A 159 19.53 5.93 8.59
C ASN A 159 18.64 4.71 8.31
N ALA A 160 19.08 3.50 8.67
CA ALA A 160 18.28 2.29 8.51
C ALA A 160 17.29 2.13 9.68
N PHE A 161 16.05 1.80 9.37
CA PHE A 161 14.99 1.64 10.36
C PHE A 161 14.16 0.38 10.14
N VAL A 162 13.55 -0.08 11.22
CA VAL A 162 12.49 -1.09 11.23
C VAL A 162 11.19 -0.36 11.54
N ARG A 163 10.11 -0.68 10.79
CA ARG A 163 8.80 -0.05 10.92
C ARG A 163 7.71 -1.10 11.09
N PRO A 164 7.33 -1.48 12.32
CA PRO A 164 6.05 -2.12 12.59
C PRO A 164 4.92 -1.12 12.38
N GLU A 165 3.85 -1.57 11.73
CA GLU A 165 2.73 -0.73 11.30
C GLU A 165 1.41 -1.50 11.33
N VAL A 166 0.33 -0.80 11.65
CA VAL A 166 -1.05 -1.28 11.55
C VAL A 166 -1.85 -0.30 10.72
N ARG A 167 -2.60 -0.80 9.74
CA ARG A 167 -3.52 0.00 8.91
C ARG A 167 -4.91 -0.60 8.88
N LEU A 168 -5.90 0.27 8.85
CA LEU A 168 -7.30 -0.06 8.65
C LEU A 168 -7.75 0.47 7.28
N TYR A 169 -8.38 -0.37 6.50
CA TYR A 169 -8.88 -0.08 5.18
C TYR A 169 -10.39 -0.09 5.14
N LEU A 170 -10.96 0.91 4.45
CA LEU A 170 -12.36 0.98 4.07
C LEU A 170 -12.44 0.86 2.55
N ILE A 171 -12.91 -0.29 2.07
CA ILE A 171 -13.00 -0.61 0.64
C ILE A 171 -14.44 -0.42 0.21
N ARG A 172 -14.66 0.47 -0.75
CA ARG A 172 -16.00 0.79 -1.23
C ARG A 172 -16.50 -0.29 -2.17
N ASN A 173 -17.74 -0.76 -1.94
CA ASN A 173 -18.43 -1.72 -2.80
C ASN A 173 -17.60 -3.00 -3.06
N ASN A 174 -16.99 -3.54 -2.04
CA ASN A 174 -16.22 -4.79 -2.12
C ASN A 174 -17.19 -5.99 -2.20
N VAL A 175 -17.85 -6.13 -3.36
CA VAL A 175 -18.90 -7.12 -3.58
C VAL A 175 -18.38 -8.55 -3.69
N GLU A 176 -17.10 -8.72 -3.98
CA GLU A 176 -16.42 -10.00 -4.10
C GLU A 176 -16.10 -10.61 -2.73
N PHE A 177 -16.01 -9.77 -1.69
CA PHE A 177 -15.69 -10.20 -0.34
C PHE A 177 -16.80 -9.86 0.65
N SER A 178 -16.81 -10.58 1.75
CA SER A 178 -17.84 -10.43 2.78
C SER A 178 -17.72 -9.18 3.64
N SER A 179 -16.64 -8.41 3.51
CA SER A 179 -16.39 -7.23 4.33
C SER A 179 -15.77 -6.10 3.53
N ASN A 180 -16.28 -4.89 3.77
CA ASN A 180 -15.69 -3.65 3.28
C ASN A 180 -14.53 -3.14 4.16
N TYR A 181 -14.20 -3.87 5.22
CA TYR A 181 -13.15 -3.50 6.17
C TYR A 181 -12.06 -4.55 6.18
N ALA A 182 -10.82 -4.09 6.21
CA ALA A 182 -9.67 -4.94 6.43
C ALA A 182 -8.65 -4.25 7.32
N ALA A 183 -7.90 -5.03 8.10
CA ALA A 183 -6.77 -4.56 8.90
C ALA A 183 -5.50 -5.24 8.40
N ARG A 184 -4.44 -4.45 8.17
CA ARG A 184 -3.11 -4.96 7.83
C ARG A 184 -2.18 -4.79 9.01
N TYR A 185 -1.41 -5.82 9.27
CA TYR A 185 -0.30 -5.82 10.22
C TYR A 185 0.97 -6.11 9.44
N SER A 186 1.94 -5.21 9.49
CA SER A 186 3.17 -5.33 8.71
C SER A 186 4.40 -4.89 9.47
N VAL A 187 5.56 -5.37 9.02
CA VAL A 187 6.87 -4.90 9.44
C VAL A 187 7.68 -4.60 8.19
N SER A 188 8.29 -3.42 8.14
CA SER A 188 9.12 -2.98 7.02
C SER A 188 10.54 -2.70 7.49
N LEU A 189 11.49 -2.90 6.58
CA LEU A 189 12.87 -2.43 6.68
C LEU A 189 13.03 -1.28 5.71
N GLY A 190 13.54 -0.16 6.18
CA GLY A 190 13.68 1.04 5.37
C GLY A 190 14.97 1.78 5.60
N TYR A 191 15.19 2.74 4.71
CA TYR A 191 16.34 3.62 4.75
C TYR A 191 15.91 5.06 4.48
N SER A 192 16.43 6.00 5.28
CA SER A 192 16.17 7.43 5.17
C SER A 192 17.30 8.12 4.41
N PHE A 193 16.96 8.85 3.37
CA PHE A 193 17.86 9.70 2.59
C PHE A 193 17.62 11.16 2.99
N GLY A 194 18.69 11.91 3.24
CA GLY A 194 18.59 13.31 3.65
C GLY A 194 18.59 13.52 5.17
N GLY A 195 18.11 14.68 5.60
CA GLY A 195 18.18 15.13 7.00
C GLY A 195 17.29 14.30 7.94
N ARG A 196 17.86 13.99 9.09
CA ARG A 196 17.23 13.25 10.17
C ARG A 196 16.78 14.19 11.31
#